data_b4526d1631381b7590cb7f88ed53155c
#
_entry.id   b4526d1631381b7590cb7f88ed53155c
#
_cell.length_a   1.000
_cell.length_b   1.000
_cell.length_c   1.000
_cell.angle_alpha   90.00
_cell.angle_beta   90.00
_cell.angle_gamma   90.00
#
_symmetry.space_group_name_H-M   'P 1'
#
loop_
_entity.id
_entity.type
_entity.pdbx_description
1 polymer ?
#
loop_
_entity_poly.entity_id
_entity_poly.type
_entity_poly.pdbx_seq_one_letter_code
_entity_poly.pdbx_strand_id
1 'polypeptide(L)'
;DLIERTQEFLASHPINRGRHAPANMIWPQSPGRRPAMQPFSEKYGGVKGAIISAVDVIFGLGVSAGMDVIKVPGATGFVDTNYEGKADAAVAALADHDFVYLHMEAADECSHMGDLKLKLQAIEDIDSRVIARVRAQLEGAEVTYALLPDHPVPINLRKHTRTPIPVAISGRHIPVDACKIYSETAAQDGGLGFLAGDLFMKRVLDIL
;
A
#
# COMPACT_ATOMS: atom_id res chain seq x y z
N ASP A 1 -19.15 25.47 11.88
CA ASP A 1 -18.25 26.21 12.74
C ASP A 1 -16.76 26.07 12.36
N LEU A 2 -16.12 24.86 12.44
CA LEU A 2 -14.72 24.72 12.03
C LEU A 2 -14.53 25.04 10.54
N ILE A 3 -15.37 24.51 9.67
CA ILE A 3 -15.34 24.75 8.22
C ILE A 3 -15.48 26.25 7.93
N GLU A 4 -16.47 26.90 8.50
CA GLU A 4 -16.75 28.35 8.32
C GLU A 4 -15.54 29.19 8.78
N ARG A 5 -14.99 28.92 9.96
CA ARG A 5 -13.80 29.62 10.49
C ARG A 5 -12.58 29.44 9.60
N THR A 6 -12.41 28.26 8.97
CA THR A 6 -11.29 28.05 8.04
C THR A 6 -11.49 28.76 6.71
N GLN A 7 -12.72 28.98 6.25
CA GLN A 7 -12.99 29.82 5.08
C GLN A 7 -12.51 31.26 5.29
N GLU A 8 -12.88 31.87 6.41
CA GLU A 8 -12.44 33.23 6.75
C GLU A 8 -10.91 33.32 6.86
N PHE A 9 -10.31 32.38 7.57
CA PHE A 9 -8.85 32.34 7.73
C PHE A 9 -8.11 32.18 6.39
N LEU A 10 -8.54 31.24 5.56
CA LEU A 10 -7.88 30.92 4.29
C LEU A 10 -8.08 32.00 3.23
N ALA A 11 -9.22 32.70 3.25
CA ALA A 11 -9.51 33.80 2.32
C ALA A 11 -8.46 34.93 2.39
N SER A 12 -7.94 35.19 3.58
CA SER A 12 -6.95 36.25 3.82
C SER A 12 -5.50 35.74 3.92
N HIS A 13 -5.27 34.43 3.99
CA HIS A 13 -3.97 33.85 4.27
C HIS A 13 -2.95 34.12 3.16
N PRO A 14 -1.73 34.61 3.48
CA PRO A 14 -0.74 34.99 2.47
C PRO A 14 -0.36 33.89 1.48
N ILE A 15 -0.32 32.61 1.93
CA ILE A 15 -0.01 31.46 1.06
C ILE A 15 -1.04 31.29 -0.08
N ASN A 16 -2.28 31.73 0.11
CA ASN A 16 -3.32 31.65 -0.92
C ASN A 16 -3.25 32.79 -1.95
N ARG A 17 -2.52 33.87 -1.63
CA ARG A 17 -2.41 35.00 -2.55
C ARG A 17 -1.61 34.61 -3.78
N GLY A 18 -2.21 34.77 -4.94
CA GLY A 18 -1.56 34.47 -6.23
C GLY A 18 -1.57 32.98 -6.63
N ARG A 19 -2.20 32.10 -5.87
CA ARG A 19 -2.42 30.69 -6.30
C ARG A 19 -3.54 30.64 -7.34
N HIS A 20 -3.33 29.85 -8.39
CA HIS A 20 -4.34 29.56 -9.41
C HIS A 20 -5.59 28.88 -8.82
N ALA A 21 -5.36 27.98 -7.84
CA ALA A 21 -6.41 27.32 -7.08
C ALA A 21 -6.14 27.49 -5.58
N PRO A 22 -6.65 28.58 -4.97
CA PRO A 22 -6.47 28.81 -3.54
C PRO A 22 -7.29 27.84 -2.71
N ALA A 23 -6.73 27.35 -1.61
CA ALA A 23 -7.48 26.59 -0.63
C ALA A 23 -8.57 27.49 0.02
N ASN A 24 -9.81 27.05 0.04
CA ASN A 24 -10.94 27.86 0.50
C ASN A 24 -11.59 27.34 1.81
N MET A 25 -11.35 26.08 2.19
CA MET A 25 -11.81 25.51 3.44
C MET A 25 -11.02 24.26 3.82
N ILE A 26 -11.11 23.88 5.08
CA ILE A 26 -10.74 22.53 5.54
C ILE A 26 -12.02 21.70 5.58
N TRP A 27 -11.98 20.52 4.97
CA TRP A 27 -13.09 19.59 4.98
C TRP A 27 -12.72 18.34 5.82
N PRO A 28 -13.07 18.30 7.13
CA PRO A 28 -12.80 17.12 7.95
C PRO A 28 -13.61 15.93 7.43
N GLN A 29 -12.91 14.87 7.08
CA GLN A 29 -13.53 13.64 6.57
C GLN A 29 -13.25 12.48 7.53
N SER A 30 -14.26 11.60 7.70
CA SER A 30 -14.14 10.35 8.46
C SER A 30 -13.50 10.52 9.86
N PRO A 31 -14.05 11.38 10.73
CA PRO A 31 -13.49 11.56 12.05
C PRO A 31 -13.55 10.25 12.85
N GLY A 32 -12.53 9.99 13.65
CA GLY A 32 -12.44 8.78 14.45
C GLY A 32 -11.65 9.00 15.74
N ARG A 33 -11.63 7.97 16.57
CA ARG A 33 -10.74 7.91 17.74
C ARG A 33 -9.48 7.13 17.34
N ARG A 34 -8.37 7.41 18.03
CA ARG A 34 -7.15 6.60 17.88
C ARG A 34 -7.49 5.13 18.12
N PRO A 35 -7.19 4.22 17.17
CA PRO A 35 -7.44 2.80 17.36
C PRO A 35 -6.54 2.24 18.47
N ALA A 36 -7.10 1.36 19.31
CA ALA A 36 -6.33 0.55 20.23
C ALA A 36 -5.80 -0.68 19.48
N MET A 37 -4.70 -0.52 18.75
CA MET A 37 -4.07 -1.62 18.03
C MET A 37 -3.01 -2.29 18.90
N GLN A 38 -3.00 -3.63 18.89
CA GLN A 38 -1.88 -4.37 19.45
C GLN A 38 -0.64 -4.09 18.57
N PRO A 39 0.54 -3.80 19.15
CA PRO A 39 1.76 -3.63 18.37
C PRO A 39 2.03 -4.85 17.48
N PHE A 40 2.51 -4.59 16.26
CA PHE A 40 2.76 -5.62 15.25
C PHE A 40 3.71 -6.71 15.78
N SER A 41 4.79 -6.30 16.43
CA SER A 41 5.76 -7.21 17.02
C SER A 41 5.17 -8.09 18.12
N GLU A 42 4.30 -7.54 18.97
CA GLU A 42 3.62 -8.33 20.01
C GLU A 42 2.62 -9.32 19.40
N LYS A 43 1.91 -8.90 18.35
CA LYS A 43 0.91 -9.74 17.68
C LYS A 43 1.55 -10.91 16.92
N TYR A 44 2.75 -10.71 16.38
CA TYR A 44 3.43 -11.66 15.50
C TYR A 44 4.77 -12.14 16.04
N GLY A 45 4.85 -12.40 17.36
CA GLY A 45 5.96 -13.15 17.97
C GLY A 45 7.33 -12.45 17.91
N GLY A 46 7.37 -11.12 17.98
CA GLY A 46 8.60 -10.34 17.97
C GLY A 46 9.00 -9.81 16.58
N VAL A 47 8.23 -10.10 15.54
CA VAL A 47 8.51 -9.62 14.16
C VAL A 47 8.57 -8.10 14.12
N LYS A 48 9.70 -7.56 13.73
CA LYS A 48 9.93 -6.12 13.58
C LYS A 48 9.50 -5.69 12.18
N GLY A 49 8.51 -4.79 12.09
CA GLY A 49 7.94 -4.34 10.83
C GLY A 49 8.31 -2.91 10.45
N ALA A 50 8.50 -2.67 9.16
CA ALA A 50 8.58 -1.34 8.57
C ALA A 50 7.48 -1.12 7.55
N ILE A 51 7.09 0.16 7.34
CA ILE A 51 6.08 0.57 6.36
C ILE A 51 6.61 1.68 5.46
N ILE A 52 6.42 1.51 4.17
CA ILE A 52 6.78 2.46 3.13
C ILE A 52 5.53 2.81 2.33
N SER A 53 5.19 4.09 2.26
CA SER A 53 4.03 4.60 1.53
C SER A 53 4.25 6.05 1.09
N ALA A 54 3.25 6.67 0.50
CA ALA A 54 3.14 8.12 0.32
C ALA A 54 1.82 8.65 0.90
N VAL A 55 1.02 7.78 1.52
CA VAL A 55 -0.34 8.07 1.99
C VAL A 55 -0.36 8.16 3.51
N ASP A 56 -0.86 9.26 4.06
CA ASP A 56 -0.82 9.54 5.50
C ASP A 56 -1.63 8.54 6.32
N VAL A 57 -2.76 8.03 5.80
CA VAL A 57 -3.56 7.01 6.50
C VAL A 57 -2.77 5.71 6.68
N ILE A 58 -1.98 5.32 5.70
CA ILE A 58 -1.12 4.14 5.75
C ILE A 58 0.01 4.34 6.78
N PHE A 59 0.65 5.51 6.79
CA PHE A 59 1.61 5.86 7.84
C PHE A 59 0.97 5.86 9.23
N GLY A 60 -0.25 6.39 9.35
CA GLY A 60 -1.00 6.39 10.60
C GLY A 60 -1.29 4.98 11.13
N LEU A 61 -1.60 4.03 10.24
CA LEU A 61 -1.76 2.62 10.58
C LEU A 61 -0.42 2.02 11.04
N GLY A 62 0.68 2.28 10.33
CA GLY A 62 2.02 1.84 10.72
C GLY A 62 2.39 2.30 12.14
N VAL A 63 2.25 3.60 12.39
CA VAL A 63 2.49 4.18 13.73
C VAL A 63 1.60 3.55 14.80
N SER A 64 0.31 3.35 14.49
CA SER A 64 -0.65 2.75 15.44
C SER A 64 -0.35 1.29 15.73
N ALA A 65 0.23 0.58 14.76
CA ALA A 65 0.69 -0.80 14.90
C ALA A 65 2.13 -0.91 15.45
N GLY A 66 2.79 0.20 15.79
CA GLY A 66 4.16 0.19 16.31
C GLY A 66 5.22 -0.25 15.30
N MET A 67 4.95 -0.05 13.99
CA MET A 67 5.91 -0.28 12.90
C MET A 67 6.74 0.97 12.62
N ASP A 68 7.95 0.79 12.13
CA ASP A 68 8.80 1.90 11.71
C ASP A 68 8.32 2.48 10.37
N VAL A 69 8.14 3.81 10.33
CA VAL A 69 7.69 4.52 9.11
C VAL A 69 8.89 5.04 8.33
N ILE A 70 9.04 4.57 7.10
CA ILE A 70 10.12 4.98 6.20
C ILE A 70 9.55 5.90 5.12
N LYS A 71 9.99 7.16 5.12
CA LYS A 71 9.61 8.15 4.11
C LYS A 71 10.65 8.18 2.99
N VAL A 72 10.17 8.10 1.75
CA VAL A 72 11.01 8.10 0.55
C VAL A 72 10.88 9.45 -0.16
N PRO A 73 11.98 10.18 -0.40
CA PRO A 73 11.96 11.42 -1.17
C PRO A 73 11.35 11.20 -2.57
N GLY A 74 10.43 12.08 -2.97
CA GLY A 74 9.74 11.97 -4.26
C GLY A 74 8.66 10.89 -4.31
N ALA A 75 8.35 10.21 -3.20
CA ALA A 75 7.18 9.35 -3.14
C ALA A 75 5.89 10.16 -3.17
N THR A 76 5.00 9.82 -4.10
CA THR A 76 3.65 10.36 -4.23
C THR A 76 2.63 9.23 -4.23
N GLY A 77 1.35 9.55 -4.10
CA GLY A 77 0.23 8.61 -4.27
C GLY A 77 -0.17 8.39 -5.74
N PHE A 78 0.58 8.89 -6.71
CA PHE A 78 0.19 8.88 -8.12
C PHE A 78 1.27 8.26 -9.03
N VAL A 79 1.04 8.28 -10.36
CA VAL A 79 1.94 7.66 -11.36
C VAL A 79 3.32 8.28 -11.45
N ASP A 80 3.51 9.49 -10.94
CA ASP A 80 4.79 10.20 -10.87
C ASP A 80 5.63 9.84 -9.63
N THR A 81 5.18 8.87 -8.84
CA THR A 81 5.88 8.45 -7.62
C THR A 81 7.29 7.93 -7.91
N ASN A 82 8.20 8.07 -6.94
CA ASN A 82 9.54 7.49 -6.99
C ASN A 82 9.49 5.96 -6.75
N TYR A 83 9.16 5.18 -7.79
CA TYR A 83 9.04 3.72 -7.74
C TYR A 83 10.36 3.07 -7.30
N GLU A 84 11.47 3.46 -7.91
CA GLU A 84 12.81 2.91 -7.62
C GLU A 84 13.23 3.22 -6.19
N GLY A 85 13.02 4.45 -5.74
CA GLY A 85 13.34 4.85 -4.37
C GLY A 85 12.53 4.09 -3.32
N LYS A 86 11.25 3.80 -3.60
CA LYS A 86 10.42 2.95 -2.72
C LYS A 86 10.93 1.50 -2.69
N ALA A 87 11.31 0.95 -3.85
CA ALA A 87 11.88 -0.40 -3.94
C ALA A 87 13.20 -0.52 -3.19
N ASP A 88 14.12 0.45 -3.40
CA ASP A 88 15.42 0.48 -2.73
C ASP A 88 15.29 0.63 -1.21
N ALA A 89 14.36 1.49 -0.76
CA ALA A 89 14.08 1.65 0.65
C ALA A 89 13.53 0.37 1.29
N ALA A 90 12.71 -0.40 0.54
CA ALA A 90 12.19 -1.68 1.02
C ALA A 90 13.30 -2.72 1.21
N VAL A 91 14.22 -2.81 0.25
CA VAL A 91 15.37 -3.70 0.35
C VAL A 91 16.30 -3.29 1.50
N ALA A 92 16.60 -1.99 1.61
CA ALA A 92 17.45 -1.47 2.69
C ALA A 92 16.84 -1.72 4.08
N ALA A 93 15.52 -1.61 4.21
CA ALA A 93 14.83 -1.84 5.47
C ALA A 93 14.97 -3.28 6.00
N LEU A 94 15.11 -4.27 5.11
CA LEU A 94 15.29 -5.68 5.50
C LEU A 94 16.61 -5.97 6.22
N ALA A 95 17.56 -5.02 6.25
CA ALA A 95 18.77 -5.16 7.07
C ALA A 95 18.46 -5.11 8.59
N ASP A 96 17.41 -4.40 8.99
CA ASP A 96 17.06 -4.15 10.39
C ASP A 96 15.62 -4.58 10.75
N HIS A 97 14.85 -5.07 9.77
CA HIS A 97 13.45 -5.47 9.93
C HIS A 97 13.20 -6.85 9.33
N ASP A 98 12.28 -7.58 9.96
CA ASP A 98 11.85 -8.92 9.52
C ASP A 98 10.70 -8.84 8.50
N PHE A 99 9.98 -7.74 8.46
CA PHE A 99 8.82 -7.52 7.60
C PHE A 99 8.79 -6.09 7.06
N VAL A 100 8.55 -5.94 5.76
CA VAL A 100 8.38 -4.64 5.10
C VAL A 100 7.05 -4.60 4.35
N TYR A 101 6.18 -3.65 4.73
CA TYR A 101 4.98 -3.33 3.98
C TYR A 101 5.28 -2.20 2.99
N LEU A 102 5.33 -2.54 1.71
CA LEU A 102 5.60 -1.61 0.62
C LEU A 102 4.30 -1.28 -0.12
N HIS A 103 3.84 -0.04 -0.01
CA HIS A 103 2.55 0.41 -0.53
C HIS A 103 2.70 1.25 -1.80
N MET A 104 1.89 0.93 -2.82
CA MET A 104 1.76 1.65 -4.09
C MET A 104 0.30 2.04 -4.33
N GLU A 105 0.00 3.34 -4.40
CA GLU A 105 -1.35 3.89 -4.54
C GLU A 105 -1.77 4.13 -5.99
N ALA A 106 -0.80 4.33 -6.90
CA ALA A 106 -1.05 4.86 -8.25
C ALA A 106 -2.16 4.15 -9.03
N ALA A 107 -2.28 2.82 -8.91
CA ALA A 107 -3.30 2.05 -9.62
C ALA A 107 -4.73 2.34 -9.09
N ASP A 108 -4.85 2.63 -7.80
CA ASP A 108 -6.11 3.03 -7.15
C ASP A 108 -6.59 4.38 -7.66
N GLU A 109 -5.75 5.40 -7.59
CA GLU A 109 -6.06 6.76 -8.03
C GLU A 109 -6.44 6.81 -9.52
N CYS A 110 -5.70 6.08 -10.39
CA CYS A 110 -6.06 5.96 -11.81
C CYS A 110 -7.45 5.32 -12.01
N SER A 111 -7.80 4.38 -11.15
CA SER A 111 -9.12 3.74 -11.18
C SER A 111 -10.24 4.68 -10.77
N HIS A 112 -10.04 5.49 -9.74
CA HIS A 112 -10.98 6.53 -9.32
C HIS A 112 -11.19 7.60 -10.38
N MET A 113 -10.14 7.96 -11.13
CA MET A 113 -10.23 8.84 -12.29
C MET A 113 -10.96 8.19 -13.47
N GLY A 114 -11.02 6.86 -13.53
CA GLY A 114 -11.58 6.09 -14.64
C GLY A 114 -10.64 6.08 -15.86
N ASP A 115 -9.34 6.29 -15.66
CA ASP A 115 -8.33 6.28 -16.72
C ASP A 115 -7.67 4.90 -16.82
N LEU A 116 -8.20 4.07 -17.75
CA LEU A 116 -7.70 2.72 -18.00
C LEU A 116 -6.23 2.73 -18.47
N LYS A 117 -5.84 3.69 -19.30
CA LYS A 117 -4.48 3.76 -19.84
C LYS A 117 -3.47 4.02 -18.74
N LEU A 118 -3.74 5.00 -17.87
CA LEU A 118 -2.89 5.30 -16.72
C LEU A 118 -2.88 4.16 -15.70
N LYS A 119 -4.01 3.47 -15.49
CA LYS A 119 -4.05 2.30 -14.61
C LYS A 119 -3.15 1.17 -15.10
N LEU A 120 -3.20 0.85 -16.38
CA LEU A 120 -2.33 -0.17 -16.99
C LEU A 120 -0.86 0.24 -16.86
N GLN A 121 -0.53 1.50 -17.17
CA GLN A 121 0.83 2.04 -16.98
C GLN A 121 1.30 1.91 -15.53
N ALA A 122 0.45 2.26 -14.55
CA ALA A 122 0.80 2.14 -13.13
C ALA A 122 1.09 0.69 -12.72
N ILE A 123 0.32 -0.28 -13.23
CA ILE A 123 0.54 -1.71 -12.97
C ILE A 123 1.86 -2.19 -13.62
N GLU A 124 2.13 -1.79 -14.87
CA GLU A 124 3.39 -2.10 -15.57
C GLU A 124 4.61 -1.48 -14.86
N ASP A 125 4.48 -0.24 -14.36
CA ASP A 125 5.52 0.43 -13.58
C ASP A 125 5.77 -0.28 -12.23
N ILE A 126 4.71 -0.72 -11.54
CA ILE A 126 4.84 -1.50 -10.30
C ILE A 126 5.58 -2.81 -10.57
N ASP A 127 5.23 -3.53 -11.62
CA ASP A 127 5.87 -4.80 -11.98
C ASP A 127 7.35 -4.60 -12.33
N SER A 128 7.65 -3.72 -13.28
CA SER A 128 8.98 -3.55 -13.85
C SER A 128 9.95 -2.75 -12.95
N ARG A 129 9.46 -1.70 -12.29
CA ARG A 129 10.29 -0.74 -11.54
C ARG A 129 10.34 -1.05 -10.04
N VAL A 130 9.36 -1.80 -9.52
CA VAL A 130 9.32 -2.17 -8.09
C VAL A 130 9.56 -3.65 -7.90
N ILE A 131 8.67 -4.52 -8.40
CA ILE A 131 8.73 -5.96 -8.13
C ILE A 131 10.00 -6.56 -8.74
N ALA A 132 10.29 -6.29 -10.01
CA ALA A 132 11.49 -6.79 -10.67
C ALA A 132 12.76 -6.27 -9.99
N ARG A 133 12.78 -4.99 -9.57
CA ARG A 133 13.92 -4.37 -8.88
C ARG A 133 14.19 -4.97 -7.51
N VAL A 134 13.15 -5.14 -6.69
CA VAL A 134 13.26 -5.78 -5.37
C VAL A 134 13.77 -7.21 -5.51
N ARG A 135 13.19 -7.98 -6.44
CA ARG A 135 13.61 -9.37 -6.68
C ARG A 135 15.06 -9.49 -7.14
N ALA A 136 15.52 -8.59 -8.04
CA ALA A 136 16.89 -8.59 -8.51
C ALA A 136 17.90 -8.27 -7.38
N GLN A 137 17.56 -7.33 -6.49
CA GLN A 137 18.43 -6.95 -5.37
C GLN A 137 18.46 -8.02 -4.26
N LEU A 138 17.43 -8.83 -4.14
CA LEU A 138 17.32 -9.90 -3.15
C LEU A 138 17.55 -11.29 -3.77
N GLU A 139 18.17 -11.35 -4.95
CA GLU A 139 18.49 -12.63 -5.59
C GLU A 139 19.41 -13.48 -4.70
N GLY A 140 18.99 -14.73 -4.46
CA GLY A 140 19.70 -15.65 -3.56
C GLY A 140 19.41 -15.47 -2.07
N ALA A 141 18.68 -14.42 -1.68
CA ALA A 141 18.25 -14.25 -0.31
C ALA A 141 16.99 -15.10 -0.01
N GLU A 142 16.86 -15.57 1.23
CA GLU A 142 15.68 -16.31 1.69
C GLU A 142 14.60 -15.32 2.14
N VAL A 143 13.76 -14.91 1.18
CA VAL A 143 12.70 -13.91 1.40
C VAL A 143 11.35 -14.47 0.94
N THR A 144 10.31 -14.22 1.73
CA THR A 144 8.92 -14.45 1.34
C THR A 144 8.33 -13.18 0.75
N TYR A 145 7.83 -13.27 -0.47
CA TYR A 145 7.15 -12.19 -1.18
C TYR A 145 5.65 -12.40 -1.12
N ALA A 146 4.91 -11.36 -0.80
CA ALA A 146 3.46 -11.34 -0.90
C ALA A 146 3.03 -10.14 -1.76
N LEU A 147 2.21 -10.40 -2.77
CA LEU A 147 1.66 -9.40 -3.68
C LEU A 147 0.14 -9.47 -3.65
N LEU A 148 -0.51 -8.34 -3.38
CA LEU A 148 -1.96 -8.23 -3.35
C LEU A 148 -2.37 -6.76 -3.47
N PRO A 149 -3.53 -6.44 -4.07
CA PRO A 149 -4.21 -5.17 -3.79
C PRO A 149 -4.87 -5.23 -2.40
N ASP A 150 -5.19 -4.08 -1.82
CA ASP A 150 -5.95 -4.00 -0.58
C ASP A 150 -7.47 -4.14 -0.83
N HIS A 151 -7.95 -3.61 -1.95
CA HIS A 151 -9.34 -3.72 -2.42
C HIS A 151 -9.43 -3.53 -3.95
N PRO A 152 -10.53 -3.97 -4.58
CA PRO A 152 -10.76 -3.67 -5.98
C PRO A 152 -11.36 -2.27 -6.18
N VAL A 153 -10.88 -1.58 -7.21
CA VAL A 153 -11.51 -0.36 -7.76
C VAL A 153 -11.76 -0.57 -9.25
N PRO A 154 -12.90 -1.14 -9.64
CA PRO A 154 -13.23 -1.31 -11.05
C PRO A 154 -13.34 0.03 -11.77
N ILE A 155 -12.67 0.13 -12.92
CA ILE A 155 -12.60 1.35 -13.76
C ILE A 155 -13.96 1.96 -14.07
N ASN A 156 -14.94 1.10 -14.36
CA ASN A 156 -16.30 1.52 -14.70
C ASN A 156 -17.10 2.03 -13.49
N LEU A 157 -16.73 1.60 -12.28
CA LEU A 157 -17.41 2.00 -11.04
C LEU A 157 -16.73 3.17 -10.35
N ARG A 158 -15.41 3.34 -10.52
CA ARG A 158 -14.60 4.41 -9.90
C ARG A 158 -14.75 4.50 -8.38
N LYS A 159 -14.99 3.37 -7.74
CA LYS A 159 -15.17 3.27 -6.28
C LYS A 159 -14.78 1.87 -5.80
N HIS A 160 -14.43 1.80 -4.52
CA HIS A 160 -14.10 0.53 -3.87
C HIS A 160 -15.26 -0.46 -3.92
N THR A 161 -14.95 -1.73 -4.11
CA THR A 161 -15.89 -2.84 -4.02
C THR A 161 -15.45 -3.84 -2.96
N ARG A 162 -16.30 -4.83 -2.63
CA ARG A 162 -16.04 -5.81 -1.57
C ARG A 162 -15.81 -7.22 -2.12
N THR A 163 -15.47 -7.33 -3.39
CA THR A 163 -15.13 -8.64 -3.95
C THR A 163 -13.77 -9.10 -3.42
N PRO A 164 -13.53 -10.41 -3.30
CA PRO A 164 -12.22 -10.94 -2.95
C PRO A 164 -11.14 -10.45 -3.92
N ILE A 165 -9.93 -10.30 -3.40
CA ILE A 165 -8.75 -9.84 -4.16
C ILE A 165 -7.85 -11.03 -4.48
N PRO A 166 -7.07 -10.99 -5.59
CA PRO A 166 -6.06 -11.98 -5.87
C PRO A 166 -4.88 -11.79 -4.92
N VAL A 167 -4.33 -12.91 -4.45
CA VAL A 167 -3.14 -12.94 -3.59
C VAL A 167 -2.12 -13.88 -4.20
N ALA A 168 -0.87 -13.42 -4.33
CA ALA A 168 0.26 -14.27 -4.68
C ALA A 168 1.27 -14.25 -3.53
N ILE A 169 1.71 -15.43 -3.08
CA ILE A 169 2.76 -15.57 -2.08
C ILE A 169 3.84 -16.50 -2.66
N SER A 170 5.11 -16.07 -2.57
CA SER A 170 6.26 -16.86 -2.98
C SER A 170 7.27 -16.89 -1.84
N GLY A 171 7.59 -18.06 -1.33
CA GLY A 171 8.52 -18.25 -0.23
C GLY A 171 8.83 -19.74 -0.07
N ARG A 172 9.87 -20.07 0.70
CA ARG A 172 10.34 -21.46 0.88
C ARG A 172 9.26 -22.37 1.46
N HIS A 173 8.42 -21.85 2.37
CA HIS A 173 7.36 -22.58 3.04
C HIS A 173 6.04 -22.62 2.24
N ILE A 174 5.98 -21.98 1.07
CA ILE A 174 4.79 -21.90 0.24
C ILE A 174 4.88 -22.94 -0.89
N PRO A 175 3.98 -23.92 -0.95
CA PRO A 175 3.95 -24.87 -2.06
C PRO A 175 3.64 -24.17 -3.38
N VAL A 176 4.33 -24.58 -4.44
CA VAL A 176 4.01 -24.10 -5.79
C VAL A 176 2.74 -24.77 -6.28
N ASP A 177 1.80 -23.99 -6.76
CA ASP A 177 0.56 -24.47 -7.36
C ASP A 177 0.59 -24.43 -8.91
N ALA A 178 -0.54 -24.81 -9.52
CA ALA A 178 -0.69 -24.80 -10.98
C ALA A 178 -1.00 -23.41 -11.56
N CYS A 179 -1.30 -22.42 -10.72
CA CYS A 179 -1.67 -21.08 -11.15
C CYS A 179 -0.47 -20.37 -11.79
N LYS A 180 -0.63 -19.89 -13.03
CA LYS A 180 0.43 -19.24 -13.82
C LYS A 180 0.15 -17.77 -14.13
N ILE A 181 -1.03 -17.28 -13.77
CA ILE A 181 -1.49 -15.93 -14.08
C ILE A 181 -1.96 -15.27 -12.79
N TYR A 182 -1.50 -14.06 -12.55
CA TYR A 182 -1.97 -13.24 -11.43
C TYR A 182 -3.20 -12.44 -11.86
N SER A 183 -4.37 -12.93 -11.49
CA SER A 183 -5.65 -12.25 -11.75
C SER A 183 -6.74 -12.78 -10.81
N GLU A 184 -7.84 -12.03 -10.68
CA GLU A 184 -8.99 -12.42 -9.85
C GLU A 184 -9.59 -13.77 -10.31
N THR A 185 -9.63 -14.03 -11.60
CA THR A 185 -10.16 -15.29 -12.14
C THR A 185 -9.24 -16.47 -11.83
N ALA A 186 -7.93 -16.32 -12.11
CA ALA A 186 -6.98 -17.40 -11.88
C ALA A 186 -6.78 -17.72 -10.39
N ALA A 187 -6.85 -16.71 -9.53
CA ALA A 187 -6.70 -16.88 -8.08
C ALA A 187 -7.83 -17.75 -7.45
N GLN A 188 -8.97 -17.87 -8.10
CA GLN A 188 -10.08 -18.74 -7.62
C GLN A 188 -9.68 -20.22 -7.57
N ASP A 189 -8.79 -20.64 -8.47
CA ASP A 189 -8.28 -22.02 -8.56
C ASP A 189 -6.88 -22.15 -7.94
N GLY A 190 -6.38 -21.11 -7.25
CA GLY A 190 -5.07 -21.09 -6.63
C GLY A 190 -4.97 -21.98 -5.39
N GLY A 191 -3.81 -22.56 -5.16
CA GLY A 191 -3.55 -23.50 -4.05
C GLY A 191 -3.65 -22.91 -2.65
N LEU A 192 -3.62 -21.58 -2.50
CA LEU A 192 -3.81 -20.89 -1.21
C LEU A 192 -5.26 -20.93 -0.72
N GLY A 193 -6.22 -21.10 -1.63
CA GLY A 193 -7.63 -21.02 -1.31
C GLY A 193 -8.04 -19.63 -0.80
N PHE A 194 -9.20 -19.54 -0.14
CA PHE A 194 -9.67 -18.29 0.43
C PHE A 194 -9.03 -18.02 1.80
N LEU A 195 -8.25 -16.95 1.90
CA LEU A 195 -7.63 -16.50 3.14
C LEU A 195 -8.46 -15.36 3.76
N ALA A 196 -9.01 -15.57 4.93
CA ALA A 196 -9.81 -14.58 5.64
C ALA A 196 -8.98 -13.90 6.74
N GLY A 197 -9.15 -12.57 6.87
CA GLY A 197 -8.61 -11.79 7.97
C GLY A 197 -7.10 -11.95 8.17
N ASP A 198 -6.69 -12.24 9.39
CA ASP A 198 -5.29 -12.35 9.79
C ASP A 198 -4.60 -13.67 9.38
N LEU A 199 -5.33 -14.63 8.79
CA LEU A 199 -4.73 -15.84 8.23
C LEU A 199 -3.72 -15.53 7.12
N PHE A 200 -3.95 -14.46 6.35
CA PHE A 200 -2.98 -13.99 5.36
C PHE A 200 -1.62 -13.70 6.00
N MET A 201 -1.58 -12.87 7.04
CA MET A 201 -0.31 -12.52 7.71
C MET A 201 0.36 -13.72 8.36
N LYS A 202 -0.41 -14.64 8.96
CA LYS A 202 0.13 -15.88 9.52
C LYS A 202 0.77 -16.75 8.45
N ARG A 203 0.17 -16.82 7.25
CA ARG A 203 0.72 -17.55 6.11
C ARG A 203 2.00 -16.90 5.58
N VAL A 204 2.04 -15.56 5.47
CA VAL A 204 3.23 -14.83 5.02
C VAL A 204 4.41 -15.02 5.99
N LEU A 205 4.14 -14.98 7.29
CA LEU A 205 5.15 -15.06 8.35
C LEU A 205 5.47 -16.51 8.79
N ASP A 206 4.87 -17.52 8.18
CA ASP A 206 5.07 -18.94 8.54
C ASP A 206 4.83 -19.26 10.02
N ILE A 207 3.73 -18.71 10.57
CA ILE A 207 3.33 -18.89 11.99
C ILE A 207 1.92 -19.51 12.14
N LEU A 208 1.54 -20.37 11.17
CA LEU A 208 0.27 -21.13 11.18
C LEU A 208 0.40 -22.41 12.02
#